data_3f478b99055c08e16546ea937988cb5a
#
_entry.id   3f478b99055c08e16546ea937988cb5a
#
_cell.length_a   1.000
_cell.length_b   1.000
_cell.length_c   1.000
_cell.angle_alpha   90.00
_cell.angle_beta   90.00
_cell.angle_gamma   90.00
#
_symmetry.space_group_name_H-M   'P 1'
#
loop_
_entity.id
_entity.type
_entity.pdbx_description
1 polymer ?
#
loop_
_entity_poly.entity_id
_entity_poly.type
_entity_poly.pdbx_seq_one_letter_code
_entity_poly.pdbx_strand_id
1 'polypeptide(L)'
;MSREAQVRFCERRGVRFPPPTLPIVMCWSRSQAERALERLTGLLADLGLEPKAAKTRIVHLEVGGGGLDFLGFHHRLVRSPGLNGKRPVTFLARWPADKAMQRARDRIRELTRRSRLLRPVKWIVEDLNRFLGGWAAYFRFGNSTARFEKIRNYARMRLARFLSKRHRRSLAFGWSVITYQSPNQLGLITLSGIVVDPRPFRDWRGRPNAGGERRR
;
A
#
# COMPACT_ATOMS: atom_id res chain seq x y z
N MET A 1 -24.70 0.40 -6.02
CA MET A 1 -24.32 -0.94 -6.52
C MET A 1 -23.15 -1.42 -5.73
N SER A 2 -23.32 -2.48 -4.95
CA SER A 2 -22.25 -3.11 -4.16
C SER A 2 -21.40 -3.96 -5.08
N ARG A 3 -20.07 -3.90 -4.92
CA ARG A 3 -19.13 -4.76 -5.64
C ARG A 3 -18.57 -5.77 -4.66
N GLU A 4 -18.59 -7.03 -5.02
CA GLU A 4 -17.99 -8.10 -4.24
C GLU A 4 -16.59 -8.45 -4.78
N ALA A 5 -15.62 -8.63 -3.87
CA ALA A 5 -14.27 -9.04 -4.21
C ALA A 5 -13.94 -10.37 -3.55
N GLN A 6 -13.35 -11.27 -4.29
CA GLN A 6 -12.90 -12.57 -3.81
C GLN A 6 -11.38 -12.66 -3.82
N VAL A 7 -10.79 -13.10 -2.70
CA VAL A 7 -9.35 -13.29 -2.56
C VAL A 7 -9.03 -14.77 -2.36
N ARG A 8 -8.07 -15.32 -3.12
CA ARG A 8 -7.66 -16.71 -3.04
C ARG A 8 -6.17 -16.95 -2.93
N PHE A 9 -5.83 -18.05 -2.27
CA PHE A 9 -4.46 -18.55 -2.10
C PHE A 9 -4.40 -20.03 -2.48
N CYS A 10 -3.43 -20.44 -3.31
CA CYS A 10 -3.18 -21.82 -3.67
C CYS A 10 -1.79 -22.27 -3.22
N GLU A 11 -1.67 -23.45 -2.61
CA GLU A 11 -0.41 -24.13 -2.31
C GLU A 11 -0.36 -25.46 -3.07
N ARG A 12 0.76 -25.75 -3.76
CA ARG A 12 1.03 -27.04 -4.39
C ARG A 12 1.69 -27.98 -3.39
N ARG A 13 1.21 -29.22 -3.29
CA ARG A 13 1.85 -30.25 -2.46
C ARG A 13 3.25 -30.56 -3.00
N GLY A 14 4.27 -30.35 -2.19
CA GLY A 14 5.62 -30.94 -2.39
C GLY A 14 6.63 -30.17 -3.23
N VAL A 15 6.35 -28.97 -3.75
CA VAL A 15 7.32 -28.15 -4.51
C VAL A 15 7.46 -26.76 -3.91
N ARG A 16 8.68 -26.35 -3.56
CA ARG A 16 8.98 -24.96 -3.17
C ARG A 16 8.89 -24.06 -4.41
N PHE A 17 7.72 -23.52 -4.66
CA PHE A 17 7.55 -22.43 -5.63
C PHE A 17 7.71 -21.07 -4.96
N PRO A 18 8.05 -20.00 -5.75
CA PRO A 18 7.94 -18.63 -5.26
C PRO A 18 6.53 -18.40 -4.69
N PRO A 19 6.36 -17.43 -3.76
CA PRO A 19 5.09 -17.23 -3.06
C PRO A 19 3.94 -17.17 -4.09
N PRO A 20 2.90 -17.99 -3.89
CA PRO A 20 1.83 -18.12 -4.85
C PRO A 20 1.18 -16.76 -5.11
N THR A 21 0.97 -16.46 -6.38
CA THR A 21 0.17 -15.32 -6.81
C THR A 21 -1.22 -15.40 -6.16
N LEU A 22 -1.62 -14.31 -5.50
CA LEU A 22 -2.94 -14.17 -4.90
C LEU A 22 -3.91 -13.68 -5.99
N PRO A 23 -4.78 -14.53 -6.58
CA PRO A 23 -5.77 -14.05 -7.51
C PRO A 23 -6.90 -13.33 -6.76
N ILE A 24 -7.35 -12.20 -7.31
CA ILE A 24 -8.59 -11.52 -6.91
C ILE A 24 -9.57 -11.59 -8.09
N VAL A 25 -10.78 -12.02 -7.82
CA VAL A 25 -11.88 -12.00 -8.78
C VAL A 25 -12.90 -10.96 -8.31
N MET A 26 -13.18 -9.95 -9.15
CA MET A 26 -14.18 -8.93 -8.87
C MET A 26 -15.52 -9.34 -9.46
N CYS A 27 -16.55 -9.39 -8.63
CA CYS A 27 -17.91 -9.77 -9.01
C CYS A 27 -18.91 -8.67 -8.67
N TRP A 28 -20.03 -8.64 -9.37
CA TRP A 28 -21.11 -7.67 -9.13
C TRP A 28 -22.11 -8.14 -8.08
N SER A 29 -22.24 -9.46 -7.90
CA SER A 29 -23.16 -10.05 -6.95
C SER A 29 -22.53 -11.23 -6.21
N ARG A 30 -23.09 -11.57 -5.06
CA ARG A 30 -22.64 -12.71 -4.26
C ARG A 30 -22.77 -14.03 -5.03
N SER A 31 -23.89 -14.25 -5.71
CA SER A 31 -24.08 -15.46 -6.53
C SER A 31 -23.07 -15.60 -7.67
N GLN A 32 -22.65 -14.48 -8.25
CA GLN A 32 -21.57 -14.49 -9.24
C GLN A 32 -20.22 -14.83 -8.60
N ALA A 33 -19.95 -14.34 -7.39
CA ALA A 33 -18.71 -14.64 -6.67
C ALA A 33 -18.65 -16.11 -6.25
N GLU A 34 -19.75 -16.70 -5.81
CA GLU A 34 -19.85 -18.12 -5.46
C GLU A 34 -19.62 -19.02 -6.68
N ARG A 35 -20.26 -18.74 -7.83
CA ARG A 35 -20.01 -19.46 -9.08
C ARG A 35 -18.58 -19.31 -9.59
N ALA A 36 -18.00 -18.12 -9.47
CA ALA A 36 -16.61 -17.89 -9.82
C ALA A 36 -15.66 -18.69 -8.90
N LEU A 37 -16.00 -18.80 -7.62
CA LEU A 37 -15.29 -19.61 -6.65
C LEU A 37 -15.31 -21.09 -7.00
N GLU A 38 -16.47 -21.63 -7.30
CA GLU A 38 -16.67 -23.03 -7.69
C GLU A 38 -15.87 -23.36 -8.97
N ARG A 39 -16.05 -22.55 -10.02
CA ARG A 39 -15.33 -22.71 -11.28
C ARG A 39 -13.82 -22.68 -11.13
N LEU A 40 -13.32 -21.73 -10.32
CA LEU A 40 -11.88 -21.63 -10.07
C LEU A 40 -11.37 -22.81 -9.23
N THR A 41 -12.18 -23.36 -8.32
CA THR A 41 -11.84 -24.58 -7.56
C THR A 41 -11.72 -25.77 -8.48
N GLY A 42 -12.65 -25.95 -9.44
CA GLY A 42 -12.56 -26.98 -10.46
C GLY A 42 -11.29 -26.88 -11.30
N LEU A 43 -11.01 -25.71 -11.88
CA LEU A 43 -9.81 -25.46 -12.66
C LEU A 43 -8.50 -25.71 -11.88
N LEU A 44 -8.52 -25.45 -10.58
CA LEU A 44 -7.34 -25.73 -9.72
C LEU A 44 -7.20 -27.22 -9.43
N ALA A 45 -8.32 -27.92 -9.24
CA ALA A 45 -8.33 -29.37 -9.03
C ALA A 45 -7.76 -30.10 -10.26
N ASP A 46 -8.11 -29.66 -11.49
CA ASP A 46 -7.55 -30.18 -12.74
C ASP A 46 -6.02 -30.05 -12.81
N LEU A 47 -5.46 -29.05 -12.11
CA LEU A 47 -4.01 -28.81 -12.00
C LEU A 47 -3.37 -29.49 -10.77
N GLY A 48 -4.12 -30.30 -10.02
CA GLY A 48 -3.67 -30.89 -8.76
C GLY A 48 -3.45 -29.87 -7.64
N LEU A 49 -4.13 -28.72 -7.67
CA LEU A 49 -4.04 -27.64 -6.70
C LEU A 49 -5.32 -27.52 -5.90
N GLU A 50 -5.21 -27.32 -4.59
CA GLU A 50 -6.34 -27.06 -3.72
C GLU A 50 -6.32 -25.62 -3.17
N PRO A 51 -7.44 -24.90 -3.18
CA PRO A 51 -7.54 -23.59 -2.54
C PRO A 51 -7.47 -23.76 -1.02
N LYS A 52 -6.59 -22.99 -0.37
CA LYS A 52 -6.48 -23.02 1.10
C LYS A 52 -7.71 -22.33 1.72
N ALA A 53 -8.61 -23.10 2.33
CA ALA A 53 -9.87 -22.62 2.90
C ALA A 53 -9.66 -21.43 3.88
N ALA A 54 -8.64 -21.49 4.74
CA ALA A 54 -8.31 -20.42 5.70
C ALA A 54 -7.93 -19.06 5.03
N LYS A 55 -7.58 -19.07 3.74
CA LYS A 55 -7.14 -17.88 3.01
C LYS A 55 -8.06 -17.53 1.82
N THR A 56 -9.08 -18.33 1.60
CA THR A 56 -10.07 -18.12 0.52
C THR A 56 -11.36 -17.60 1.13
N ARG A 57 -11.77 -16.40 0.72
CA ARG A 57 -12.99 -15.80 1.25
C ARG A 57 -13.66 -14.89 0.22
N ILE A 58 -14.96 -14.81 0.28
CA ILE A 58 -15.76 -13.79 -0.41
C ILE A 58 -15.85 -12.58 0.53
N VAL A 59 -15.49 -11.41 0.03
CA VAL A 59 -15.57 -10.15 0.78
C VAL A 59 -16.56 -9.24 0.11
N HIS A 60 -17.61 -8.84 0.85
CA HIS A 60 -18.53 -7.82 0.41
C HIS A 60 -17.92 -6.44 0.57
N LEU A 61 -17.86 -5.67 -0.53
CA LEU A 61 -17.35 -4.30 -0.53
C LEU A 61 -18.52 -3.32 -0.50
N GLU A 62 -18.69 -2.67 0.62
CA GLU A 62 -19.69 -1.61 0.82
C GLU A 62 -19.04 -0.31 1.29
N VAL A 63 -19.73 0.80 1.07
CA VAL A 63 -19.30 2.11 1.57
C VAL A 63 -19.35 2.11 3.09
N GLY A 64 -18.23 2.39 3.75
CA GLY A 64 -18.12 2.33 5.20
C GLY A 64 -17.71 0.96 5.77
N GLY A 65 -17.71 -0.09 4.96
CA GLY A 65 -17.30 -1.45 5.36
C GLY A 65 -15.79 -1.56 5.63
N GLY A 66 -15.35 -2.73 6.13
CA GLY A 66 -13.97 -2.98 6.55
C GLY A 66 -12.95 -3.08 5.42
N GLY A 67 -13.37 -3.34 4.18
CA GLY A 67 -12.47 -3.54 3.05
C GLY A 67 -11.68 -4.85 3.09
N LEU A 68 -10.61 -4.93 2.32
CA LEU A 68 -9.73 -6.11 2.26
C LEU A 68 -8.25 -5.72 2.12
N ASP A 69 -7.39 -6.55 2.68
CA ASP A 69 -5.94 -6.43 2.51
C ASP A 69 -5.45 -7.34 1.39
N PHE A 70 -4.77 -6.76 0.40
CA PHE A 70 -4.21 -7.49 -0.73
C PHE A 70 -2.87 -6.91 -1.16
N LEU A 71 -1.86 -7.75 -1.34
CA LEU A 71 -0.49 -7.37 -1.72
C LEU A 71 0.06 -6.19 -0.89
N GLY A 72 -0.23 -6.18 0.42
CA GLY A 72 0.21 -5.12 1.31
C GLY A 72 -0.58 -3.82 1.25
N PHE A 73 -1.55 -3.71 0.34
CA PHE A 73 -2.50 -2.62 0.28
C PHE A 73 -3.81 -2.99 1.00
N HIS A 74 -4.38 -2.02 1.65
CA HIS A 74 -5.77 -2.06 2.11
C HIS A 74 -6.66 -1.44 1.03
N HIS A 75 -7.67 -2.18 0.60
CA HIS A 75 -8.65 -1.76 -0.39
C HIS A 75 -10.00 -1.55 0.29
N ARG A 76 -10.61 -0.39 0.08
CA ARG A 76 -11.91 -0.05 0.68
C ARG A 76 -12.73 0.80 -0.27
N LEU A 77 -14.05 0.54 -0.29
CA LEU A 77 -14.97 1.39 -1.02
C LEU A 77 -15.23 2.67 -0.23
N VAL A 78 -14.90 3.81 -0.83
CA VAL A 78 -15.01 5.14 -0.21
C VAL A 78 -15.92 6.02 -1.04
N ARG A 79 -16.78 6.77 -0.37
CA ARG A 79 -17.58 7.82 -0.99
C ARG A 79 -16.91 9.17 -0.71
N SER A 80 -16.43 9.83 -1.76
CA SER A 80 -15.92 11.19 -1.66
C SER A 80 -17.08 12.17 -1.72
N PRO A 81 -17.19 13.12 -0.77
CA PRO A 81 -18.13 14.22 -0.93
C PRO A 81 -17.78 14.99 -2.20
N GLY A 82 -18.80 15.41 -2.95
CA GLY A 82 -18.57 16.25 -4.12
C GLY A 82 -17.94 17.59 -3.69
N LEU A 83 -16.85 17.97 -4.35
CA LEU A 83 -16.21 19.28 -4.17
C LEU A 83 -16.80 20.26 -5.17
N ASN A 84 -17.06 21.50 -4.76
CA ASN A 84 -17.54 22.59 -5.65
C ASN A 84 -18.81 22.24 -6.45
N GLY A 85 -19.83 21.67 -5.79
CA GLY A 85 -21.11 21.35 -6.43
C GLY A 85 -21.11 20.09 -7.30
N LYS A 86 -19.98 19.37 -7.39
CA LYS A 86 -19.90 18.07 -8.09
C LYS A 86 -20.62 16.98 -7.28
N ARG A 87 -21.21 16.01 -7.98
CA ARG A 87 -21.87 14.84 -7.35
C ARG A 87 -20.86 14.01 -6.55
N PRO A 88 -21.24 13.43 -5.40
CA PRO A 88 -20.39 12.52 -4.66
C PRO A 88 -20.04 11.31 -5.52
N VAL A 89 -18.75 10.93 -5.50
CA VAL A 89 -18.22 9.80 -6.28
C VAL A 89 -17.85 8.67 -5.33
N THR A 90 -18.28 7.46 -5.65
CA THR A 90 -17.87 6.24 -4.95
C THR A 90 -16.78 5.53 -5.76
N PHE A 91 -15.65 5.24 -5.12
CA PHE A 91 -14.52 4.60 -5.76
C PHE A 91 -13.81 3.64 -4.80
N LEU A 92 -13.05 2.69 -5.35
CA LEU A 92 -12.23 1.78 -4.58
C LEU A 92 -10.90 2.48 -4.25
N ALA A 93 -10.77 2.97 -3.04
CA ALA A 93 -9.52 3.54 -2.53
C ALA A 93 -8.55 2.43 -2.12
N ARG A 94 -7.25 2.70 -2.25
CA ARG A 94 -6.19 1.80 -1.77
C ARG A 94 -5.07 2.59 -1.12
N TRP A 95 -4.53 2.06 -0.03
CA TRP A 95 -3.39 2.60 0.69
C TRP A 95 -2.61 1.47 1.38
N PRO A 96 -1.37 1.71 1.86
CA PRO A 96 -0.63 0.70 2.61
C PRO A 96 -1.42 0.15 3.78
N ALA A 97 -1.58 -1.17 3.86
CA ALA A 97 -2.27 -1.86 4.96
C ALA A 97 -1.51 -1.66 6.29
N ASP A 98 -2.22 -1.78 7.42
CA ASP A 98 -1.62 -1.55 8.73
C ASP A 98 -0.43 -2.48 9.03
N LYS A 99 -0.48 -3.73 8.54
CA LYS A 99 0.66 -4.67 8.60
C LYS A 99 1.86 -4.16 7.81
N ALA A 100 1.66 -3.57 6.62
CA ALA A 100 2.72 -2.98 5.81
C ALA A 100 3.31 -1.73 6.50
N MET A 101 2.46 -0.91 7.10
CA MET A 101 2.86 0.25 7.91
C MET A 101 3.67 -0.17 9.13
N GLN A 102 3.29 -1.27 9.79
CA GLN A 102 4.03 -1.78 10.95
C GLN A 102 5.41 -2.31 10.53
N ARG A 103 5.49 -3.10 9.47
CA ARG A 103 6.78 -3.58 8.90
C ARG A 103 7.71 -2.42 8.55
N ALA A 104 7.16 -1.34 7.96
CA ALA A 104 7.95 -0.15 7.65
C ALA A 104 8.51 0.52 8.93
N ARG A 105 7.69 0.67 9.97
CA ARG A 105 8.14 1.19 11.28
C ARG A 105 9.21 0.30 11.92
N ASP A 106 9.05 -1.01 11.85
CA ASP A 106 10.00 -1.95 12.43
C ASP A 106 11.34 -1.89 11.69
N ARG A 107 11.31 -1.80 10.34
CA ARG A 107 12.55 -1.63 9.57
C ARG A 107 13.26 -0.32 9.86
N ILE A 108 12.54 0.80 9.96
CA ILE A 108 13.13 2.09 10.36
C ILE A 108 13.72 1.99 11.78
N ARG A 109 13.04 1.29 12.71
CA ARG A 109 13.53 1.07 14.08
C ARG A 109 14.82 0.26 14.08
N GLU A 110 14.90 -0.78 13.28
CA GLU A 110 16.11 -1.60 13.09
C GLU A 110 17.27 -0.79 12.54
N LEU A 111 17.05 0.00 11.49
CA LEU A 111 18.07 0.84 10.88
C LEU A 111 18.60 1.91 11.83
N THR A 112 17.80 2.36 12.79
CA THR A 112 18.15 3.38 13.79
C THR A 112 18.30 2.80 15.20
N ARG A 113 18.63 1.52 15.33
CA ARG A 113 18.77 0.86 16.62
C ARG A 113 20.04 1.32 17.36
N ARG A 114 20.07 1.12 18.68
CA ARG A 114 21.16 1.55 19.56
C ARG A 114 22.52 0.93 19.19
N SER A 115 22.55 -0.30 18.72
CA SER A 115 23.80 -0.96 18.31
C SER A 115 24.50 -0.32 17.10
N ARG A 116 23.82 0.61 16.41
CA ARG A 116 24.38 1.34 15.26
C ARG A 116 24.89 2.75 15.60
N LEU A 117 24.88 3.16 16.87
CA LEU A 117 25.26 4.53 17.27
C LEU A 117 26.69 4.91 16.88
N LEU A 118 27.60 3.95 16.77
CA LEU A 118 29.00 4.20 16.35
C LEU A 118 29.15 4.39 14.85
N ARG A 119 28.16 4.02 14.03
CA ARG A 119 28.23 4.20 12.58
C ARG A 119 28.11 5.68 12.20
N PRO A 120 28.78 6.13 11.12
CA PRO A 120 28.59 7.48 10.58
C PRO A 120 27.12 7.77 10.30
N VAL A 121 26.65 8.95 10.65
CA VAL A 121 25.23 9.38 10.46
C VAL A 121 24.84 9.31 8.98
N LYS A 122 25.78 9.68 8.08
CA LYS A 122 25.59 9.60 6.63
C LYS A 122 25.11 8.21 6.19
N TRP A 123 25.74 7.15 6.67
CA TRP A 123 25.37 5.78 6.31
C TRP A 123 23.99 5.37 6.86
N ILE A 124 23.63 5.85 8.03
CA ILE A 124 22.28 5.63 8.58
C ILE A 124 21.21 6.31 7.71
N VAL A 125 21.50 7.53 7.25
CA VAL A 125 20.59 8.26 6.35
C VAL A 125 20.51 7.58 4.98
N GLU A 126 21.62 7.12 4.43
CA GLU A 126 21.65 6.36 3.16
C GLU A 126 20.84 5.06 3.25
N ASP A 127 21.01 4.29 4.33
CA ASP A 127 20.21 3.07 4.59
C ASP A 127 18.72 3.37 4.70
N LEU A 128 18.38 4.45 5.42
CA LEU A 128 16.97 4.91 5.51
C LEU A 128 16.44 5.33 4.15
N ASN A 129 17.20 6.09 3.36
CA ASN A 129 16.78 6.56 2.03
C ASN A 129 16.56 5.39 1.06
N ARG A 130 17.47 4.41 1.07
CA ARG A 130 17.32 3.21 0.24
C ARG A 130 16.02 2.46 0.59
N PHE A 131 15.77 2.27 1.88
CA PHE A 131 14.54 1.60 2.32
C PHE A 131 13.30 2.43 2.01
N LEU A 132 13.26 3.71 2.37
CA LEU A 132 12.13 4.60 2.16
C LEU A 132 11.82 4.79 0.67
N GLY A 133 12.85 4.90 -0.17
CA GLY A 133 12.72 4.99 -1.63
C GLY A 133 12.04 3.74 -2.22
N GLY A 134 12.50 2.55 -1.86
CA GLY A 134 11.90 1.29 -2.30
C GLY A 134 10.46 1.12 -1.79
N TRP A 135 10.21 1.43 -0.52
CA TRP A 135 8.88 1.40 0.06
C TRP A 135 7.91 2.39 -0.63
N ALA A 136 8.39 3.61 -0.87
CA ALA A 136 7.60 4.63 -1.55
C ALA A 136 7.32 4.25 -3.01
N ALA A 137 8.30 3.72 -3.75
CA ALA A 137 8.11 3.27 -5.12
C ALA A 137 7.03 2.19 -5.24
N TYR A 138 6.94 1.28 -4.26
CA TYR A 138 5.92 0.24 -4.23
C TYR A 138 4.52 0.81 -3.91
N PHE A 139 4.41 1.67 -2.90
CA PHE A 139 3.14 2.15 -2.37
C PHE A 139 2.64 3.48 -2.96
N ARG A 140 3.37 4.09 -3.89
CA ARG A 140 3.03 5.41 -4.45
C ARG A 140 1.70 5.47 -5.18
N PHE A 141 1.21 4.33 -5.69
CA PHE A 141 -0.02 4.29 -6.46
C PHE A 141 -1.24 4.10 -5.56
N GLY A 142 -2.07 5.13 -5.43
CA GLY A 142 -3.30 5.07 -4.66
C GLY A 142 -3.49 6.28 -3.74
N ASN A 143 -4.39 6.15 -2.77
CA ASN A 143 -4.74 7.20 -1.80
C ASN A 143 -3.81 7.15 -0.58
N SER A 144 -2.49 7.16 -0.81
CA SER A 144 -1.48 6.82 0.20
C SER A 144 -0.87 8.02 0.93
N THR A 145 -1.22 9.26 0.56
CA THR A 145 -0.59 10.50 1.07
C THR A 145 -0.51 10.56 2.59
N ALA A 146 -1.62 10.31 3.30
CA ALA A 146 -1.65 10.33 4.75
C ALA A 146 -0.76 9.23 5.39
N ARG A 147 -0.61 8.07 4.72
CA ARG A 147 0.24 6.97 5.19
C ARG A 147 1.72 7.30 4.97
N PHE A 148 2.06 7.93 3.85
CA PHE A 148 3.40 8.42 3.55
C PHE A 148 3.85 9.46 4.58
N GLU A 149 2.98 10.41 4.91
CA GLU A 149 3.24 11.41 5.93
C GLU A 149 3.55 10.78 7.30
N LYS A 150 2.78 9.77 7.71
CA LYS A 150 3.02 9.02 8.95
C LYS A 150 4.38 8.33 8.96
N ILE A 151 4.80 7.69 7.85
CA ILE A 151 6.12 7.05 7.76
C ILE A 151 7.24 8.07 7.72
N ARG A 152 7.08 9.18 6.99
CA ARG A 152 8.04 10.29 6.95
C ARG A 152 8.29 10.83 8.36
N ASN A 153 7.23 11.18 9.06
CA ASN A 153 7.33 11.72 10.41
C ASN A 153 7.94 10.72 11.39
N TYR A 154 7.61 9.45 11.25
CA TYR A 154 8.23 8.40 12.05
C TYR A 154 9.73 8.27 11.77
N ALA A 155 10.16 8.30 10.51
CA ALA A 155 11.58 8.24 10.14
C ALA A 155 12.37 9.43 10.71
N ARG A 156 11.83 10.67 10.58
CA ARG A 156 12.41 11.88 11.17
C ARG A 156 12.54 11.77 12.68
N MET A 157 11.50 11.35 13.36
CA MET A 157 11.51 11.15 14.82
C MET A 157 12.55 10.10 15.25
N ARG A 158 12.68 9.01 14.50
CA ARG A 158 13.67 7.98 14.79
C ARG A 158 15.10 8.48 14.56
N LEU A 159 15.32 9.26 13.51
CA LEU A 159 16.64 9.89 13.25
C LEU A 159 16.99 10.92 14.32
N ALA A 160 16.03 11.75 14.76
CA ALA A 160 16.23 12.68 15.88
C ALA A 160 16.65 11.95 17.17
N ARG A 161 15.94 10.87 17.51
CA ARG A 161 16.29 10.03 18.67
C ARG A 161 17.66 9.36 18.52
N PHE A 162 18.04 8.95 17.32
CA PHE A 162 19.35 8.37 17.05
C PHE A 162 20.46 9.41 17.30
N LEU A 163 20.32 10.63 16.79
CA LEU A 163 21.25 11.73 17.00
C LEU A 163 21.37 12.12 18.48
N SER A 164 20.24 12.26 19.17
CA SER A 164 20.20 12.55 20.60
C SER A 164 21.00 11.53 21.43
N LYS A 165 20.77 10.25 21.15
CA LYS A 165 21.50 9.16 21.83
C LYS A 165 22.99 9.12 21.47
N ARG A 166 23.32 9.34 20.20
CA ARG A 166 24.70 9.38 19.74
C ARG A 166 25.51 10.46 20.44
N HIS A 167 24.95 11.66 20.60
CA HIS A 167 25.59 12.82 21.22
C HIS A 167 25.32 12.91 22.72
N ARG A 168 24.61 11.96 23.32
CA ARG A 168 24.20 11.97 24.73
C ARG A 168 23.47 13.26 25.13
N ARG A 169 22.65 13.78 24.21
CA ARG A 169 21.88 15.02 24.37
C ARG A 169 20.38 14.76 24.40
N SER A 170 19.61 15.79 24.72
CA SER A 170 18.14 15.74 24.74
C SER A 170 17.54 15.46 23.34
N LEU A 171 16.29 15.04 23.31
CA LEU A 171 15.56 14.85 22.04
C LEU A 171 15.42 16.18 21.27
N ALA A 172 15.30 17.30 21.98
CA ALA A 172 15.26 18.64 21.38
C ALA A 172 16.53 18.93 20.55
N PHE A 173 17.70 18.52 21.02
CA PHE A 173 18.95 18.62 20.24
C PHE A 173 18.85 17.82 18.93
N GLY A 174 18.37 16.58 18.97
CA GLY A 174 18.22 15.78 17.75
C GLY A 174 17.27 16.41 16.73
N TRP A 175 16.20 17.03 17.21
CA TRP A 175 15.28 17.79 16.35
C TRP A 175 15.93 19.06 15.81
N SER A 176 16.67 19.82 16.62
CA SER A 176 17.36 21.03 16.15
C SER A 176 18.36 20.72 15.03
N VAL A 177 19.10 19.62 15.15
CA VAL A 177 20.02 19.18 14.09
C VAL A 177 19.30 18.89 12.78
N ILE A 178 18.16 18.19 12.81
CA ILE A 178 17.42 17.85 11.59
C ILE A 178 16.71 19.06 11.01
N THR A 179 16.17 19.95 11.85
CA THR A 179 15.26 21.01 11.39
C THR A 179 15.98 22.30 11.09
N TYR A 180 16.95 22.69 11.93
CA TYR A 180 17.59 24.01 11.86
C TYR A 180 19.06 23.98 11.42
N GLN A 181 19.82 22.96 11.82
CA GLN A 181 21.25 22.89 11.51
C GLN A 181 21.52 22.23 10.16
N SER A 182 20.53 21.58 9.56
CA SER A 182 20.66 20.95 8.26
C SER A 182 19.52 21.36 7.34
N PRO A 183 19.76 22.21 6.32
CA PRO A 183 18.72 22.66 5.39
C PRO A 183 18.06 21.48 4.65
N ASN A 184 18.77 20.38 4.47
CA ASN A 184 18.30 19.20 3.74
C ASN A 184 17.90 18.05 4.67
N GLN A 185 17.59 18.29 5.95
CA GLN A 185 17.25 17.24 6.94
C GLN A 185 18.28 16.09 6.94
N LEU A 186 19.55 16.41 6.89
CA LEU A 186 20.70 15.48 6.72
C LEU A 186 20.64 14.66 5.43
N GLY A 187 19.93 15.12 4.41
CA GLY A 187 19.72 14.39 3.16
C GLY A 187 18.67 13.27 3.24
N LEU A 188 17.84 13.25 4.30
CA LEU A 188 16.76 12.30 4.40
C LEU A 188 15.71 12.59 3.31
N ILE A 189 15.37 11.55 2.54
CA ILE A 189 14.39 11.65 1.45
C ILE A 189 13.02 12.15 1.95
N THR A 190 12.46 13.10 1.22
CA THR A 190 11.07 13.50 1.44
C THR A 190 10.13 12.53 0.73
N LEU A 191 9.06 12.13 1.41
CA LEU A 191 8.00 11.30 0.83
C LEU A 191 6.81 12.14 0.36
N SER A 192 6.88 13.47 0.45
CA SER A 192 5.83 14.36 -0.02
C SER A 192 5.89 14.48 -1.54
N GLY A 193 4.72 14.47 -2.20
CA GLY A 193 4.63 14.61 -3.66
C GLY A 193 4.97 13.34 -4.47
N ILE A 194 5.33 12.23 -3.81
CA ILE A 194 5.66 10.97 -4.50
C ILE A 194 4.40 10.18 -4.87
N VAL A 195 3.30 10.39 -4.14
CA VAL A 195 2.06 9.65 -4.35
C VAL A 195 1.46 10.01 -5.70
N VAL A 196 1.12 8.99 -6.48
CA VAL A 196 0.43 9.11 -7.75
C VAL A 196 -1.03 8.77 -7.52
N ASP A 197 -1.91 9.77 -7.66
CA ASP A 197 -3.34 9.55 -7.53
C ASP A 197 -3.84 8.59 -8.61
N PRO A 198 -4.79 7.70 -8.27
CA PRO A 198 -5.39 6.82 -9.25
C PRO A 198 -6.08 7.67 -10.30
N ARG A 199 -5.65 7.53 -11.54
CA ARG A 199 -6.33 8.18 -12.68
C ARG A 199 -7.74 7.62 -12.78
N PRO A 200 -8.74 8.43 -13.16
CA PRO A 200 -10.06 7.92 -13.46
C PRO A 200 -9.95 6.81 -14.51
N PHE A 201 -10.76 5.78 -14.35
CA PHE A 201 -10.77 4.61 -15.22
C PHE A 201 -10.93 5.09 -16.66
N ARG A 202 -9.88 4.97 -17.47
CA ARG A 202 -10.03 5.11 -18.92
C ARG A 202 -10.59 3.79 -19.40
N ASP A 203 -11.66 3.85 -20.20
CA ASP A 203 -12.19 2.68 -20.89
C ASP A 203 -11.04 1.94 -21.57
N TRP A 204 -11.04 0.62 -21.41
CA TRP A 204 -10.01 -0.23 -22.00
C TRP A 204 -9.97 0.03 -23.50
N ARG A 205 -8.78 0.26 -24.07
CA ARG A 205 -8.57 0.65 -25.47
C ARG A 205 -9.07 -0.38 -26.50
N GLY A 206 -9.96 -1.27 -26.17
CA GLY A 206 -10.54 -2.31 -27.03
C GLY A 206 -12.01 -2.12 -27.37
N ARG A 207 -12.69 -1.08 -26.86
CA ARG A 207 -14.02 -0.74 -27.40
C ARG A 207 -13.83 0.27 -28.54
N PRO A 208 -14.21 -0.07 -29.79
CA PRO A 208 -14.34 0.93 -30.82
C PRO A 208 -15.34 1.98 -30.32
N ASN A 209 -14.97 3.25 -30.40
CA ASN A 209 -15.87 4.34 -30.08
C ASN A 209 -17.17 4.12 -30.86
N ALA A 210 -18.25 3.80 -30.14
CA ALA A 210 -19.57 3.79 -30.75
C ALA A 210 -19.87 5.22 -31.19
N GLY A 211 -19.83 5.42 -32.52
CA GLY A 211 -20.45 6.48 -33.28
C GLY A 211 -20.42 7.88 -32.70
N GLY A 212 -19.36 8.61 -32.92
CA GLY A 212 -19.42 10.05 -33.01
C GLY A 212 -19.83 10.47 -34.42
N GLU A 213 -21.11 10.46 -34.73
CA GLU A 213 -21.64 11.17 -35.90
C GLU A 213 -21.29 12.64 -35.77
N ARG A 214 -20.33 13.08 -36.58
CA ARG A 214 -20.12 14.52 -36.83
C ARG A 214 -21.30 15.00 -37.66
N ARG A 215 -22.24 15.69 -37.03
CA ARG A 215 -23.15 16.54 -37.79
C ARG A 215 -22.34 17.68 -38.40
N ARG A 216 -22.42 17.76 -39.71
CA ARG A 216 -22.02 18.92 -40.54
C ARG A 216 -22.96 20.08 -40.29
#